data_58cd3ae3fb1010726e5650c9c9b14761
#
_entry.id   58cd3ae3fb1010726e5650c9c9b14761
#
_cell.length_a   1.000
_cell.length_b   1.000
_cell.length_c   1.000
_cell.angle_alpha   90.00
_cell.angle_beta   90.00
_cell.angle_gamma   90.00
#
_symmetry.space_group_name_H-M   'P 1'
#
loop_
_entity.id
_entity.type
_entity.pdbx_description
1 polymer ?
#
loop_
_entity_poly.entity_id
_entity_poly.type
_entity_poly.pdbx_seq_one_letter_code
_entity_poly.pdbx_strand_id
1 'polypeptide(L)'
;MPNVEVLKSLGISSSQIVKYIFLFPRFFLHKQESIKGFVKRVDEMGFDRKSKMFLYAIRIMSSMTLETWELKVKLFQSLGFSENDILVAFRRAPQMFATSEKKIEEAIETLLSSGKVDISFLVSHPELLICSVEHRLKPRLQVIENLEKRNLLGKIPNLSTICKYTEQKFAEKFVVPYANELDQ
;
A
#
# COMPACT_ATOMS: atom_id res chain seq x y z
N MET A 1 6.23 8.94 -29.11
CA MET A 1 6.22 7.52 -28.66
C MET A 1 4.78 7.01 -28.72
N PRO A 2 4.51 5.94 -29.45
CA PRO A 2 3.12 5.49 -29.69
C PRO A 2 2.29 5.29 -28.41
N ASN A 3 2.89 4.71 -27.36
CA ASN A 3 2.22 4.43 -26.09
C ASN A 3 1.89 5.69 -25.29
N VAL A 4 2.63 6.77 -25.48
CA VAL A 4 2.32 8.08 -24.88
C VAL A 4 1.03 8.64 -25.49
N GLU A 5 0.87 8.52 -26.79
CA GLU A 5 -0.34 9.01 -27.49
C GLU A 5 -1.57 8.18 -27.09
N VAL A 6 -1.42 6.87 -26.90
CA VAL A 6 -2.48 6.02 -26.36
C VAL A 6 -2.90 6.48 -24.98
N LEU A 7 -1.98 6.72 -24.05
CA LEU A 7 -2.31 7.19 -22.71
C LEU A 7 -2.98 8.57 -22.71
N LYS A 8 -2.50 9.49 -23.58
CA LYS A 8 -3.14 10.81 -23.76
C LYS A 8 -4.57 10.69 -24.31
N SER A 9 -4.79 9.85 -25.33
CA SER A 9 -6.12 9.62 -25.89
C SER A 9 -7.11 9.03 -24.88
N LEU A 10 -6.60 8.34 -23.86
CA LEU A 10 -7.36 7.80 -22.75
C LEU A 10 -7.59 8.83 -21.62
N GLY A 11 -7.21 10.09 -21.81
CA GLY A 11 -7.45 11.19 -20.87
C GLY A 11 -6.43 11.30 -19.73
N ILE A 12 -5.29 10.62 -19.82
CA ILE A 12 -4.23 10.72 -18.81
C ILE A 12 -3.42 11.97 -19.06
N SER A 13 -3.18 12.79 -18.04
CA SER A 13 -2.49 14.06 -18.18
C SER A 13 -1.02 13.89 -18.57
N SER A 14 -0.50 14.82 -19.37
CA SER A 14 0.90 14.79 -19.77
C SER A 14 1.87 14.81 -18.59
N SER A 15 1.54 15.51 -17.50
CA SER A 15 2.36 15.55 -16.29
C SER A 15 2.43 14.18 -15.58
N GLN A 16 1.34 13.43 -15.56
CA GLN A 16 1.33 12.06 -15.03
C GLN A 16 2.15 11.12 -15.93
N ILE A 17 1.99 11.22 -17.25
CA ILE A 17 2.73 10.39 -18.22
C ILE A 17 4.23 10.63 -18.10
N VAL A 18 4.69 11.88 -18.02
CA VAL A 18 6.11 12.21 -17.86
C VAL A 18 6.68 11.58 -16.59
N LYS A 19 6.01 11.74 -15.45
CA LYS A 19 6.43 11.09 -14.20
C LYS A 19 6.51 9.57 -14.34
N TYR A 20 5.55 8.99 -15.06
CA TYR A 20 5.48 7.56 -15.23
C TYR A 20 6.58 7.01 -16.14
N ILE A 21 6.98 7.75 -17.17
CA ILE A 21 8.14 7.43 -18.02
C ILE A 21 9.42 7.31 -17.17
N PHE A 22 9.64 8.26 -16.26
CA PHE A 22 10.82 8.25 -15.38
C PHE A 22 10.79 7.10 -14.38
N LEU A 23 9.63 6.82 -13.80
CA LEU A 23 9.49 5.79 -12.76
C LEU A 23 9.45 4.36 -13.34
N PHE A 24 8.85 4.19 -14.51
CA PHE A 24 8.56 2.87 -15.09
C PHE A 24 8.77 2.82 -16.60
N PRO A 25 9.99 3.08 -17.09
CA PRO A 25 10.27 3.17 -18.53
C PRO A 25 9.91 1.88 -19.29
N ARG A 26 10.09 0.72 -18.67
CA ARG A 26 9.78 -0.58 -19.30
C ARG A 26 8.30 -0.78 -19.62
N PHE A 27 7.39 -0.07 -18.95
CA PHE A 27 5.97 -0.12 -19.26
C PHE A 27 5.69 0.32 -20.72
N PHE A 28 6.44 1.28 -21.23
CA PHE A 28 6.28 1.82 -22.58
C PHE A 28 6.79 0.88 -23.70
N LEU A 29 7.33 -0.28 -23.34
CA LEU A 29 7.70 -1.36 -24.27
C LEU A 29 6.54 -2.32 -24.58
N HIS A 30 5.43 -2.24 -23.84
CA HIS A 30 4.25 -3.05 -24.13
C HIS A 30 3.60 -2.66 -25.46
N LYS A 31 2.92 -3.64 -26.08
CA LYS A 31 2.09 -3.38 -27.27
C LYS A 31 0.91 -2.47 -26.87
N GLN A 32 0.50 -1.59 -27.78
CA GLN A 32 -0.63 -0.67 -27.54
C GLN A 32 -1.92 -1.38 -27.10
N GLU A 33 -2.24 -2.51 -27.74
CA GLU A 33 -3.42 -3.30 -27.39
C GLU A 33 -3.36 -3.84 -25.96
N SER A 34 -2.18 -4.26 -25.50
CA SER A 34 -1.98 -4.66 -24.11
C SER A 34 -2.22 -3.51 -23.15
N ILE A 35 -1.71 -2.29 -23.47
CA ILE A 35 -1.93 -1.10 -22.65
C ILE A 35 -3.43 -0.76 -22.55
N LYS A 36 -4.15 -0.79 -23.68
CA LYS A 36 -5.61 -0.60 -23.71
C LYS A 36 -6.33 -1.64 -22.84
N GLY A 37 -5.91 -2.90 -22.90
CA GLY A 37 -6.44 -3.97 -22.07
C GLY A 37 -6.23 -3.74 -20.58
N PHE A 38 -5.04 -3.30 -20.16
CA PHE A 38 -4.77 -2.96 -18.77
C PHE A 38 -5.61 -1.78 -18.29
N VAL A 39 -5.72 -0.72 -19.12
CA VAL A 39 -6.54 0.45 -18.82
C VAL A 39 -8.00 0.04 -18.63
N LYS A 40 -8.56 -0.76 -19.54
CA LYS A 40 -9.93 -1.26 -19.45
C LYS A 40 -10.19 -2.00 -18.13
N ARG A 41 -9.29 -2.93 -17.75
CA ARG A 41 -9.41 -3.68 -16.50
C ARG A 41 -9.39 -2.76 -15.26
N VAL A 42 -8.53 -1.76 -15.25
CA VAL A 42 -8.43 -0.78 -14.16
C VAL A 42 -9.66 0.12 -14.09
N ASP A 43 -10.23 0.53 -15.24
CA ASP A 43 -11.50 1.25 -15.30
C ASP A 43 -12.65 0.40 -14.72
N GLU A 44 -12.74 -0.89 -15.10
CA GLU A 44 -13.75 -1.83 -14.59
C GLU A 44 -13.65 -2.03 -13.07
N MET A 45 -12.46 -1.83 -12.48
CA MET A 45 -12.25 -1.84 -11.03
C MET A 45 -12.64 -0.51 -10.35
N GLY A 46 -13.17 0.46 -11.10
CA GLY A 46 -13.68 1.73 -10.57
C GLY A 46 -12.61 2.74 -10.18
N PHE A 47 -11.45 2.73 -10.83
CA PHE A 47 -10.45 3.78 -10.64
C PHE A 47 -10.85 5.08 -11.34
N ASP A 48 -10.65 6.21 -10.66
CA ASP A 48 -10.64 7.51 -11.31
C ASP A 48 -9.33 7.69 -12.11
N ARG A 49 -9.46 7.93 -13.41
CA ARG A 49 -8.30 8.18 -14.31
C ARG A 49 -7.46 9.39 -13.92
N LYS A 50 -8.03 10.36 -13.19
CA LYS A 50 -7.31 11.51 -12.63
C LYS A 50 -6.53 11.16 -11.37
N SER A 51 -6.82 10.03 -10.75
CA SER A 51 -6.11 9.56 -9.56
C SER A 51 -4.65 9.25 -9.88
N LYS A 52 -3.76 9.61 -8.98
CA LYS A 52 -2.35 9.19 -9.05
C LYS A 52 -2.21 7.66 -9.02
N MET A 53 -3.14 6.97 -8.34
CA MET A 53 -3.13 5.51 -8.21
C MET A 53 -3.51 4.80 -9.51
N PHE A 54 -4.18 5.47 -10.45
CA PHE A 54 -4.60 4.87 -11.73
C PHE A 54 -3.40 4.29 -12.52
N LEU A 55 -2.35 5.07 -12.71
CA LEU A 55 -1.15 4.60 -13.41
C LEU A 55 -0.40 3.50 -12.63
N TYR A 56 -0.39 3.57 -11.31
CA TYR A 56 0.17 2.50 -10.49
C TYR A 56 -0.62 1.20 -10.65
N ALA A 57 -1.96 1.27 -10.69
CA ALA A 57 -2.81 0.11 -10.94
C ALA A 57 -2.56 -0.50 -12.31
N ILE A 58 -2.47 0.31 -13.37
CA ILE A 58 -2.11 -0.16 -14.73
C ILE A 58 -0.75 -0.88 -14.71
N ARG A 59 0.24 -0.30 -14.02
CA ARG A 59 1.55 -0.93 -13.91
C ARG A 59 1.47 -2.29 -13.22
N ILE A 60 0.75 -2.39 -12.11
CA ILE A 60 0.58 -3.66 -11.40
C ILE A 60 -0.09 -4.68 -12.30
N MET A 61 -1.18 -4.30 -13.00
CA MET A 61 -1.84 -5.15 -13.99
C MET A 61 -0.91 -5.61 -15.12
N SER A 62 0.01 -4.75 -15.55
CA SER A 62 0.98 -5.09 -16.62
C SER A 62 2.12 -5.99 -16.14
N SER A 63 2.32 -6.11 -14.85
CA SER A 63 3.43 -6.87 -14.25
C SER A 63 3.07 -8.28 -13.82
N MET A 64 1.79 -8.68 -13.94
CA MET A 64 1.32 -10.00 -13.52
C MET A 64 0.34 -10.62 -14.52
N THR A 65 0.28 -11.94 -14.53
CA THR A 65 -0.70 -12.71 -15.28
C THR A 65 -2.07 -12.69 -14.59
N LEU A 66 -3.12 -13.10 -15.30
CA LEU A 66 -4.45 -13.26 -14.71
C LEU A 66 -4.41 -14.29 -13.56
N GLU A 67 -3.72 -15.40 -13.78
CA GLU A 67 -3.55 -16.46 -12.78
C GLU A 67 -2.90 -15.91 -11.49
N THR A 68 -1.80 -15.14 -11.64
CA THR A 68 -1.14 -14.49 -10.49
C THR A 68 -2.08 -13.53 -9.76
N TRP A 69 -2.91 -12.78 -10.50
CA TRP A 69 -3.92 -11.92 -9.92
C TRP A 69 -4.95 -12.72 -9.10
N GLU A 70 -5.48 -13.81 -9.64
CA GLU A 70 -6.45 -14.66 -8.95
C GLU A 70 -5.86 -15.31 -7.70
N LEU A 71 -4.61 -15.75 -7.74
CA LEU A 71 -3.91 -16.27 -6.56
C LEU A 71 -3.80 -15.21 -5.47
N LYS A 72 -3.47 -13.97 -5.84
CA LYS A 72 -3.42 -12.85 -4.88
C LYS A 72 -4.79 -12.54 -4.27
N VAL A 73 -5.84 -12.56 -5.07
CA VAL A 73 -7.21 -12.38 -4.58
C VAL A 73 -7.56 -13.48 -3.56
N LYS A 74 -7.29 -14.74 -3.89
CA LYS A 74 -7.51 -15.88 -2.97
C LYS A 74 -6.72 -15.74 -1.67
N LEU A 75 -5.47 -15.28 -1.75
CA LEU A 75 -4.66 -15.00 -0.56
C LEU A 75 -5.34 -13.97 0.35
N PHE A 76 -5.76 -12.83 -0.18
CA PHE A 76 -6.45 -11.81 0.64
C PHE A 76 -7.77 -12.34 1.20
N GLN A 77 -8.53 -13.11 0.44
CA GLN A 77 -9.76 -13.76 0.91
C GLN A 77 -9.48 -14.71 2.08
N SER A 78 -8.42 -15.53 2.00
CA SER A 78 -8.02 -16.43 3.09
C SER A 78 -7.59 -15.69 4.36
N LEU A 79 -7.15 -14.43 4.22
CA LEU A 79 -6.75 -13.55 5.31
C LEU A 79 -7.92 -12.68 5.84
N GLY A 80 -9.16 -12.94 5.38
CA GLY A 80 -10.37 -12.33 5.90
C GLY A 80 -10.89 -11.10 5.15
N PHE A 81 -10.33 -10.78 3.97
CA PHE A 81 -10.83 -9.68 3.12
C PHE A 81 -11.96 -10.19 2.22
N SER A 82 -13.07 -9.46 2.15
CA SER A 82 -14.08 -9.68 1.12
C SER A 82 -13.59 -9.21 -0.26
N GLU A 83 -14.26 -9.62 -1.33
CA GLU A 83 -13.94 -9.13 -2.68
C GLU A 83 -14.01 -7.61 -2.78
N ASN A 84 -15.01 -7.00 -2.16
CA ASN A 84 -15.14 -5.54 -2.13
C ASN A 84 -13.98 -4.89 -1.35
N ASP A 85 -13.56 -5.47 -0.22
CA ASP A 85 -12.44 -4.97 0.56
C ASP A 85 -11.15 -4.98 -0.25
N ILE A 86 -10.91 -6.05 -1.01
CA ILE A 86 -9.75 -6.17 -1.89
C ILE A 86 -9.75 -5.07 -2.95
N LEU A 87 -10.89 -4.80 -3.58
CA LEU A 87 -11.01 -3.73 -4.58
C LEU A 87 -10.82 -2.33 -3.96
N VAL A 88 -11.40 -2.09 -2.78
CA VAL A 88 -11.24 -0.83 -2.05
C VAL A 88 -9.78 -0.61 -1.67
N ALA A 89 -9.13 -1.62 -1.10
CA ALA A 89 -7.72 -1.57 -0.73
C ALA A 89 -6.81 -1.39 -1.96
N PHE A 90 -7.07 -2.14 -3.04
CA PHE A 90 -6.33 -2.03 -4.29
C PHE A 90 -6.41 -0.63 -4.91
N ARG A 91 -7.59 0.01 -4.89
CA ARG A 91 -7.72 1.40 -5.37
C ARG A 91 -6.89 2.40 -4.58
N ARG A 92 -6.64 2.13 -3.30
CA ARG A 92 -5.84 2.99 -2.41
C ARG A 92 -4.34 2.73 -2.51
N ALA A 93 -3.93 1.48 -2.61
CA ALA A 93 -2.54 1.05 -2.66
C ALA A 93 -2.34 -0.16 -3.60
N PRO A 94 -2.35 0.05 -4.93
CA PRO A 94 -2.17 -1.05 -5.89
C PRO A 94 -0.91 -1.88 -5.65
N GLN A 95 0.12 -1.27 -5.07
CA GLN A 95 1.41 -1.90 -4.78
C GLN A 95 1.30 -3.10 -3.84
N MET A 96 0.22 -3.23 -3.06
CA MET A 96 0.00 -4.39 -2.21
C MET A 96 -0.02 -5.70 -3.00
N PHE A 97 -0.48 -5.68 -4.26
CA PHE A 97 -0.47 -6.85 -5.14
C PHE A 97 0.93 -7.23 -5.64
N ALA A 98 1.87 -6.29 -5.68
CA ALA A 98 3.27 -6.56 -6.03
C ALA A 98 4.10 -7.06 -4.82
N THR A 99 3.53 -7.05 -3.62
CA THR A 99 4.19 -7.53 -2.40
C THR A 99 4.13 -9.06 -2.35
N SER A 100 5.20 -9.71 -1.86
CA SER A 100 5.22 -11.17 -1.71
C SER A 100 4.16 -11.65 -0.72
N GLU A 101 3.67 -12.88 -0.92
CA GLU A 101 2.65 -13.50 -0.06
C GLU A 101 3.12 -13.54 1.40
N LYS A 102 4.31 -14.08 1.62
CA LYS A 102 4.92 -14.13 2.95
C LYS A 102 4.91 -12.77 3.65
N LYS A 103 5.29 -11.69 2.96
CA LYS A 103 5.31 -10.35 3.55
C LYS A 103 3.90 -9.83 3.86
N ILE A 104 2.91 -10.15 3.03
CA ILE A 104 1.50 -9.78 3.29
C ILE A 104 1.00 -10.50 4.54
N GLU A 105 1.22 -11.81 4.61
CA GLU A 105 0.83 -12.65 5.76
C GLU A 105 1.47 -12.15 7.05
N GLU A 106 2.79 -11.96 7.06
CA GLU A 106 3.52 -11.42 8.21
C GLU A 106 3.02 -10.03 8.65
N ALA A 107 2.72 -9.15 7.69
CA ALA A 107 2.22 -7.81 7.99
C ALA A 107 0.82 -7.87 8.60
N ILE A 108 -0.09 -8.65 8.02
CA ILE A 108 -1.47 -8.79 8.53
C ILE A 108 -1.45 -9.44 9.91
N GLU A 109 -0.71 -10.53 10.09
CA GLU A 109 -0.56 -11.21 11.38
C GLU A 109 -0.04 -10.25 12.46
N THR A 110 1.07 -9.54 12.17
CA THR A 110 1.65 -8.57 13.10
C THR A 110 0.67 -7.46 13.47
N LEU A 111 -0.08 -6.94 12.50
CA LEU A 111 -1.01 -5.83 12.70
C LEU A 111 -2.24 -6.28 13.49
N LEU A 112 -2.85 -7.42 13.15
CA LEU A 112 -4.03 -7.95 13.84
C LEU A 112 -3.69 -8.43 15.26
N SER A 113 -2.54 -9.10 15.45
CA SER A 113 -2.09 -9.56 16.76
C SER A 113 -1.81 -8.43 17.75
N SER A 114 -1.57 -7.21 17.25
CA SER A 114 -1.42 -6.03 18.11
C SER A 114 -2.72 -5.63 18.83
N GLY A 115 -3.88 -6.13 18.37
CA GLY A 115 -5.19 -5.74 18.88
C GLY A 115 -5.58 -4.28 18.61
N LYS A 116 -4.74 -3.51 17.87
CA LYS A 116 -4.95 -2.08 17.62
C LYS A 116 -5.72 -1.79 16.33
N VAL A 117 -5.81 -2.76 15.45
CA VAL A 117 -6.45 -2.64 14.13
C VAL A 117 -7.19 -3.92 13.77
N ASP A 118 -8.20 -3.78 12.93
CA ASP A 118 -8.97 -4.85 12.33
C ASP A 118 -8.84 -4.84 10.80
N ILE A 119 -9.48 -5.77 10.12
CA ILE A 119 -9.50 -5.86 8.66
C ILE A 119 -10.07 -4.57 8.05
N SER A 120 -11.13 -3.99 8.61
CA SER A 120 -11.74 -2.75 8.10
C SER A 120 -10.76 -1.59 8.13
N PHE A 121 -9.94 -1.52 9.18
CA PHE A 121 -8.86 -0.53 9.27
C PHE A 121 -7.80 -0.77 8.19
N LEU A 122 -7.39 -2.03 7.95
CA LEU A 122 -6.42 -2.37 6.90
C LEU A 122 -6.94 -2.08 5.49
N VAL A 123 -8.22 -2.31 5.23
CA VAL A 123 -8.88 -1.91 3.97
C VAL A 123 -8.81 -0.40 3.76
N SER A 124 -8.96 0.37 4.82
CA SER A 124 -8.85 1.84 4.79
C SER A 124 -7.41 2.34 4.70
N HIS A 125 -6.45 1.54 5.18
CA HIS A 125 -5.01 1.87 5.28
C HIS A 125 -4.11 0.77 4.69
N PRO A 126 -4.32 0.34 3.43
CA PRO A 126 -3.60 -0.79 2.84
C PRO A 126 -2.09 -0.53 2.64
N GLU A 127 -1.64 0.72 2.75
CA GLU A 127 -0.23 1.08 2.76
C GLU A 127 0.56 0.43 3.91
N LEU A 128 -0.11 0.01 4.98
CA LEU A 128 0.52 -0.73 6.08
C LEU A 128 1.03 -2.11 5.63
N LEU A 129 0.33 -2.76 4.68
CA LEU A 129 0.70 -4.08 4.16
C LEU A 129 1.98 -4.09 3.34
N ILE A 130 2.42 -2.92 2.86
CA ILE A 130 3.67 -2.77 2.12
C ILE A 130 4.83 -2.26 2.99
N CYS A 131 4.56 -1.92 4.25
CA CYS A 131 5.60 -1.52 5.19
C CYS A 131 6.55 -2.68 5.52
N SER A 132 7.77 -2.37 5.92
CA SER A 132 8.68 -3.37 6.47
C SER A 132 8.17 -3.84 7.84
N VAL A 133 7.94 -5.13 7.98
CA VAL A 133 7.50 -5.72 9.24
C VAL A 133 8.58 -5.55 10.30
N GLU A 134 9.79 -6.03 10.02
CA GLU A 134 10.91 -6.05 10.97
C GLU A 134 11.47 -4.66 11.28
N HIS A 135 11.60 -3.80 10.25
CA HIS A 135 12.26 -2.50 10.43
C HIS A 135 11.30 -1.35 10.73
N ARG A 136 9.98 -1.57 10.64
CA ARG A 136 9.02 -0.47 10.83
C ARG A 136 7.80 -0.85 11.67
N LEU A 137 7.06 -1.91 11.31
CA LEU A 137 5.82 -2.24 12.03
C LEU A 137 6.14 -2.70 13.46
N LYS A 138 6.90 -3.76 13.62
CA LYS A 138 7.24 -4.34 14.94
C LYS A 138 7.90 -3.33 15.89
N PRO A 139 8.99 -2.63 15.52
CA PRO A 139 9.63 -1.70 16.44
C PRO A 139 8.70 -0.56 16.89
N ARG A 140 7.88 -0.03 15.96
CA ARG A 140 6.97 1.06 16.29
C ARG A 140 5.81 0.61 17.16
N LEU A 141 5.24 -0.55 16.88
CA LEU A 141 4.22 -1.16 17.74
C LEU A 141 4.75 -1.38 19.14
N GLN A 142 5.95 -1.95 19.28
CA GLN A 142 6.57 -2.22 20.57
C GLN A 142 6.79 -0.94 21.40
N VAL A 143 7.31 0.13 20.78
CA VAL A 143 7.47 1.43 21.48
C VAL A 143 6.11 1.95 21.93
N ILE A 144 5.10 1.98 21.07
CA ILE A 144 3.77 2.48 21.42
C ILE A 144 3.13 1.66 22.54
N GLU A 145 3.23 0.33 22.48
CA GLU A 145 2.72 -0.56 23.53
C GLU A 145 3.41 -0.32 24.90
N ASN A 146 4.72 -0.15 24.89
CA ASN A 146 5.47 0.14 26.12
C ASN A 146 5.05 1.48 26.73
N LEU A 147 4.89 2.50 25.92
CA LEU A 147 4.46 3.81 26.38
C LEU A 147 3.00 3.80 26.89
N GLU A 148 2.11 3.03 26.24
CA GLU A 148 0.73 2.85 26.68
C GLU A 148 0.67 2.12 28.03
N LYS A 149 1.38 0.99 28.19
CA LYS A 149 1.43 0.22 29.43
C LYS A 149 1.89 1.06 30.63
N ARG A 150 2.71 2.07 30.38
CA ARG A 150 3.21 3.00 31.41
C ARG A 150 2.37 4.27 31.55
N ASN A 151 1.25 4.38 30.80
CA ASN A 151 0.38 5.57 30.78
C ASN A 151 1.13 6.88 30.43
N LEU A 152 2.16 6.79 29.60
CA LEU A 152 2.98 7.94 29.21
C LEU A 152 2.42 8.66 27.98
N LEU A 153 1.51 8.03 27.23
CA LEU A 153 0.93 8.60 26.01
C LEU A 153 -0.43 9.27 26.31
N GLY A 154 -0.54 10.51 25.84
CA GLY A 154 -1.82 11.17 25.73
C GLY A 154 -2.61 10.68 24.51
N LYS A 155 -3.07 11.58 23.64
CA LYS A 155 -3.75 11.21 22.40
C LYS A 155 -2.77 10.63 21.38
N ILE A 156 -2.90 9.34 21.09
CA ILE A 156 -2.07 8.63 20.11
C ILE A 156 -2.64 8.84 18.70
N PRO A 157 -1.82 9.22 17.70
CA PRO A 157 -2.23 9.18 16.31
C PRO A 157 -2.55 7.72 15.89
N ASN A 158 -3.39 7.55 14.87
CA ASN A 158 -3.63 6.20 14.37
C ASN A 158 -2.35 5.55 13.81
N LEU A 159 -2.32 4.22 13.79
CA LEU A 159 -1.15 3.44 13.41
C LEU A 159 -0.63 3.77 11.99
N SER A 160 -1.53 4.05 11.05
CA SER A 160 -1.15 4.48 9.70
C SER A 160 -0.32 5.78 9.73
N THR A 161 -0.71 6.74 10.55
CA THR A 161 0.04 7.99 10.72
C THR A 161 1.42 7.74 11.35
N ILE A 162 1.46 6.91 12.39
CA ILE A 162 2.70 6.52 13.07
C ILE A 162 3.66 5.83 12.09
N CYS A 163 3.16 4.90 11.29
CA CYS A 163 3.97 4.17 10.32
C CYS A 163 4.46 5.03 9.13
N LYS A 164 3.79 6.15 8.83
CA LYS A 164 4.21 7.11 7.81
C LYS A 164 5.33 8.06 8.25
N TYR A 165 5.57 8.21 9.54
CA TYR A 165 6.66 9.07 10.01
C TYR A 165 8.02 8.55 9.53
N THR A 166 8.95 9.48 9.28
CA THR A 166 10.35 9.13 9.12
C THR A 166 10.89 8.55 10.43
N GLU A 167 12.01 7.86 10.41
CA GLU A 167 12.67 7.34 11.63
C GLU A 167 12.94 8.47 12.62
N GLN A 168 13.54 9.56 12.14
CA GLN A 168 13.81 10.75 12.94
C GLN A 168 12.54 11.30 13.59
N LYS A 169 11.47 11.52 12.80
CA LYS A 169 10.22 12.08 13.32
C LYS A 169 9.52 11.14 14.31
N PHE A 170 9.64 9.83 14.11
CA PHE A 170 9.13 8.86 15.07
C PHE A 170 9.92 8.90 16.37
N ALA A 171 11.25 8.91 16.31
CA ALA A 171 12.11 9.02 17.47
C ALA A 171 11.87 10.32 18.26
N GLU A 172 11.81 11.45 17.58
CA GLU A 172 11.53 12.77 18.22
C GLU A 172 10.19 12.81 18.97
N LYS A 173 9.18 12.02 18.51
CA LYS A 173 7.85 12.05 19.11
C LYS A 173 7.62 10.97 20.18
N PHE A 174 8.21 9.80 20.03
CA PHE A 174 7.85 8.61 20.80
C PHE A 174 9.04 7.91 21.49
N VAL A 175 10.28 8.33 21.23
CA VAL A 175 11.46 7.74 21.87
C VAL A 175 12.18 8.79 22.71
N VAL A 176 12.64 9.88 22.10
CA VAL A 176 13.45 10.90 22.79
C VAL A 176 12.76 11.48 24.03
N PRO A 177 11.46 11.87 23.99
CA PRO A 177 10.80 12.44 25.17
C PRO A 177 10.66 11.45 26.35
N TYR A 178 10.79 10.15 26.07
CA TYR A 178 10.58 9.08 27.06
C TYR A 178 11.81 8.17 27.22
N ALA A 179 12.99 8.64 26.84
CA ALA A 179 14.22 7.83 26.85
C ALA A 179 14.52 7.27 28.25
N ASN A 180 14.37 8.08 29.29
CA ASN A 180 14.63 7.65 30.68
C ASN A 180 13.63 6.58 31.17
N GLU A 181 12.43 6.55 30.62
CA GLU A 181 11.37 5.60 30.96
C GLU A 181 11.46 4.33 30.12
N LEU A 182 12.04 4.39 28.92
CA LEU A 182 12.15 3.23 28.01
C LEU A 182 13.36 2.33 28.33
N ASP A 183 14.40 2.89 28.98
CA ASP A 183 15.63 2.17 29.37
C ASP A 183 15.50 1.38 30.69
N GLN A 184 14.36 1.45 31.36
CA GLN A 184 13.99 0.70 32.58
C GLN A 184 13.10 -0.50 32.24
#